data_30879fa9702513aa2f088decaf7c141e
#
_entry.id   30879fa9702513aa2f088decaf7c141e
#
_cell.length_a   1.000
_cell.length_b   1.000
_cell.length_c   1.000
_cell.angle_alpha   90.00
_cell.angle_beta   90.00
_cell.angle_gamma   90.00
#
_symmetry.space_group_name_H-M   'P 1'
#
loop_
_entity.id
_entity.type
_entity.pdbx_description
1 polymer ?
#
loop_
_entity_poly.entity_id
_entity_poly.type
_entity_poly.pdbx_seq_one_letter_code
_entity_poly.pdbx_strand_id
1 'polypeptide(L)'
;MTILASNNDSANKAKGAEVAKRRLRLSNPWHLLATGFGSGLSPWMPGTVGSLAAIPLWYLMSFLPLELYSLLVMLSICIGVYLCHQTAKDMGVHDHGSIVWDEFVGMWITLMAIPADKWQWVAAGFVVFRCLDIWKPWPIRWFDRNVHGGMGIMID
;
A
#
# COMPACT_ATOMS: atom_id res chain seq x y z
N MET A 1 -6.30 -34.22 -14.22
CA MET A 1 -5.83 -34.24 -12.82
C MET A 1 -5.27 -32.90 -12.36
N THR A 2 -4.74 -32.05 -13.24
CA THR A 2 -4.09 -30.76 -12.94
C THR A 2 -5.05 -29.64 -12.48
N ILE A 3 -6.31 -29.63 -12.92
CA ILE A 3 -7.30 -28.57 -12.62
C ILE A 3 -7.80 -28.64 -11.16
N LEU A 4 -7.93 -29.85 -10.60
CA LEU A 4 -8.41 -30.04 -9.22
C LEU A 4 -7.35 -29.64 -8.18
N ALA A 5 -6.07 -29.83 -8.45
CA ALA A 5 -4.98 -29.39 -7.60
C ALA A 5 -4.88 -27.86 -7.54
N SER A 6 -5.03 -27.17 -8.68
CA SER A 6 -5.01 -25.71 -8.77
C SER A 6 -6.17 -25.06 -7.98
N ASN A 7 -7.36 -25.66 -7.98
CA ASN A 7 -8.51 -25.14 -7.22
C ASN A 7 -8.32 -25.28 -5.70
N ASN A 8 -7.71 -26.37 -5.24
CA ASN A 8 -7.43 -26.57 -3.82
C ASN A 8 -6.36 -25.60 -3.29
N ASP A 9 -5.34 -25.32 -4.07
CA ASP A 9 -4.29 -24.36 -3.68
C ASP A 9 -4.83 -22.94 -3.61
N SER A 10 -5.67 -22.53 -4.54
CA SER A 10 -6.34 -21.22 -4.53
C SER A 10 -7.29 -21.08 -3.33
N ALA A 11 -8.05 -22.11 -3.01
CA ALA A 11 -8.94 -22.10 -1.85
C ALA A 11 -8.18 -22.07 -0.51
N ASN A 12 -7.05 -22.78 -0.41
CA ASN A 12 -6.20 -22.76 0.77
C ASN A 12 -5.52 -21.40 0.97
N LYS A 13 -5.05 -20.78 -0.11
CA LYS A 13 -4.46 -19.42 -0.10
C LYS A 13 -5.49 -18.39 0.33
N ALA A 14 -6.72 -18.45 -0.19
CA ALA A 14 -7.82 -17.56 0.20
C ALA A 14 -8.19 -17.70 1.69
N LYS A 15 -8.27 -18.95 2.21
CA LYS A 15 -8.50 -19.20 3.63
C LYS A 15 -7.36 -18.67 4.50
N GLY A 16 -6.12 -18.86 4.09
CA GLY A 16 -4.95 -18.31 4.78
C GLY A 16 -4.97 -16.78 4.86
N ALA A 17 -5.32 -16.11 3.77
CA ALA A 17 -5.47 -14.67 3.73
C ALA A 17 -6.60 -14.16 4.65
N GLU A 18 -7.73 -14.85 4.68
CA GLU A 18 -8.85 -14.51 5.57
C GLU A 18 -8.46 -14.67 7.05
N VAL A 19 -7.75 -15.75 7.40
CA VAL A 19 -7.24 -15.95 8.76
C VAL A 19 -6.24 -14.87 9.15
N ALA A 20 -5.34 -14.50 8.25
CA ALA A 20 -4.39 -13.42 8.47
C ALA A 20 -5.10 -12.07 8.70
N LYS A 21 -6.12 -11.77 7.90
CA LYS A 21 -6.94 -10.55 8.05
C LYS A 21 -7.65 -10.47 9.41
N ARG A 22 -8.07 -11.59 9.98
CA ARG A 22 -8.70 -11.64 11.31
C ARG A 22 -7.74 -11.30 12.46
N ARG A 23 -6.43 -11.36 12.23
CA ARG A 23 -5.41 -10.96 13.22
C ARG A 23 -5.18 -9.46 13.24
N LEU A 24 -5.67 -8.71 12.25
CA LEU A 24 -5.61 -7.26 12.24
C LEU A 24 -6.50 -6.68 13.34
N ARG A 25 -5.95 -5.75 14.10
CA ARG A 25 -6.65 -5.02 15.16
C ARG A 25 -6.51 -3.52 14.91
N LEU A 26 -7.57 -2.87 14.49
CA LEU A 26 -7.57 -1.42 14.27
C LEU A 26 -7.33 -0.59 15.55
N SER A 27 -7.46 -1.21 16.72
CA SER A 27 -7.04 -0.61 17.99
C SER A 27 -5.53 -0.56 18.17
N ASN A 28 -4.76 -1.33 17.38
CA ASN A 28 -3.31 -1.26 17.34
C ASN A 28 -2.89 -0.16 16.34
N PRO A 29 -2.16 0.88 16.78
CA PRO A 29 -1.77 1.99 15.91
C PRO A 29 -0.93 1.56 14.71
N TRP A 30 -0.12 0.52 14.85
CA TRP A 30 0.68 -0.02 13.74
C TRP A 30 -0.22 -0.63 12.64
N HIS A 31 -1.21 -1.41 13.04
CA HIS A 31 -2.17 -2.01 12.11
C HIS A 31 -3.09 -0.95 11.49
N LEU A 32 -3.49 0.06 12.26
CA LEU A 32 -4.31 1.16 11.76
C LEU A 32 -3.59 1.94 10.66
N LEU A 33 -2.33 2.29 10.88
CA LEU A 33 -1.52 2.99 9.88
C LEU A 33 -1.20 2.09 8.68
N ALA A 34 -0.73 0.86 8.91
CA ALA A 34 -0.39 -0.07 7.83
C ALA A 34 -1.57 -0.35 6.89
N THR A 35 -2.79 -0.38 7.44
CA THR A 35 -4.03 -0.55 6.65
C THR A 35 -4.58 0.76 6.10
N GLY A 36 -3.83 1.84 6.15
CA GLY A 36 -4.27 3.16 5.67
C GLY A 36 -5.57 3.59 6.33
N PHE A 37 -5.59 3.61 7.66
CA PHE A 37 -6.78 3.92 8.49
C PHE A 37 -7.97 2.99 8.22
N GLY A 38 -7.70 1.74 7.85
CA GLY A 38 -8.71 0.73 7.57
C GLY A 38 -9.14 0.64 6.09
N SER A 39 -8.67 1.53 5.23
CA SER A 39 -8.98 1.49 3.77
C SER A 39 -8.54 0.18 3.12
N GLY A 40 -7.41 -0.39 3.55
CA GLY A 40 -6.90 -1.68 3.10
C GLY A 40 -7.75 -2.89 3.53
N LEU A 41 -8.74 -2.71 4.40
CA LEU A 41 -9.70 -3.75 4.75
C LEU A 41 -10.83 -3.90 3.74
N SER A 42 -10.89 -3.03 2.73
CA SER A 42 -11.86 -3.12 1.65
C SER A 42 -11.88 -4.52 1.04
N PRO A 43 -13.06 -5.14 0.84
CA PRO A 43 -13.18 -6.42 0.14
C PRO A 43 -12.91 -6.29 -1.36
N TRP A 44 -12.99 -5.07 -1.90
CA TRP A 44 -12.82 -4.76 -3.31
C TRP A 44 -11.57 -3.91 -3.50
N MET A 45 -10.55 -4.46 -4.16
CA MET A 45 -9.33 -3.76 -4.56
C MET A 45 -8.74 -2.86 -3.46
N PRO A 46 -8.26 -3.42 -2.33
CA PRO A 46 -7.82 -2.65 -1.17
C PRO A 46 -6.74 -1.61 -1.52
N GLY A 47 -5.80 -1.92 -2.41
CA GLY A 47 -4.80 -0.97 -2.89
C GLY A 47 -5.41 0.23 -3.61
N THR A 48 -6.46 0.04 -4.43
CA THR A 48 -7.16 1.16 -5.09
C THR A 48 -7.87 2.04 -4.07
N VAL A 49 -8.52 1.44 -3.09
CA VAL A 49 -9.18 2.17 -1.99
C VAL A 49 -8.14 2.88 -1.12
N GLY A 50 -6.99 2.25 -0.85
CA GLY A 50 -5.85 2.84 -0.16
C GLY A 50 -5.30 4.06 -0.89
N SER A 51 -5.04 3.93 -2.19
CA SER A 51 -4.56 5.04 -3.03
C SER A 51 -5.55 6.21 -3.06
N LEU A 52 -6.87 5.94 -3.13
CA LEU A 52 -7.90 6.98 -3.04
C LEU A 52 -7.93 7.64 -1.66
N ALA A 53 -7.79 6.86 -0.60
CA ALA A 53 -7.76 7.38 0.77
C ALA A 53 -6.52 8.24 1.06
N ALA A 54 -5.44 8.06 0.29
CA ALA A 54 -4.23 8.88 0.39
C ALA A 54 -4.43 10.32 -0.13
N ILE A 55 -5.36 10.55 -1.06
CA ILE A 55 -5.57 11.85 -1.72
C ILE A 55 -6.00 12.96 -0.75
N PRO A 56 -6.96 12.76 0.16
CA PRO A 56 -7.32 13.79 1.15
C PRO A 56 -6.14 14.23 2.02
N LEU A 57 -5.29 13.29 2.44
CA LEU A 57 -4.08 13.60 3.22
C LEU A 57 -3.04 14.33 2.36
N TRP A 58 -2.85 13.89 1.13
CA TRP A 58 -2.03 14.62 0.16
C TRP A 58 -2.51 16.06 0.00
N TYR A 59 -3.81 16.29 -0.12
CA TYR A 59 -4.39 17.63 -0.25
C TYR A 59 -4.01 18.52 0.94
N LEU A 60 -4.08 18.00 2.16
CA LEU A 60 -3.62 18.73 3.34
C LEU A 60 -2.10 19.01 3.29
N MET A 61 -1.31 18.05 2.85
CA MET A 61 0.14 18.20 2.72
C MET A 61 0.54 19.19 1.61
N SER A 62 -0.30 19.37 0.59
CA SER A 62 -0.03 20.27 -0.56
C SER A 62 0.05 21.75 -0.17
N PHE A 63 -0.43 22.13 1.01
CA PHE A 63 -0.29 23.48 1.56
C PHE A 63 1.05 23.72 2.26
N LEU A 64 1.85 22.68 2.44
CA LEU A 64 3.16 22.77 3.09
C LEU A 64 4.25 23.20 2.08
N PRO A 65 5.31 23.88 2.53
CA PRO A 65 6.51 24.08 1.73
C PRO A 65 7.08 22.73 1.27
N LEU A 66 7.68 22.70 0.08
CA LEU A 66 8.19 21.47 -0.54
C LEU A 66 9.19 20.73 0.35
N GLU A 67 10.00 21.46 1.11
CA GLU A 67 10.98 20.90 2.04
C GLU A 67 10.28 20.10 3.15
N LEU A 68 9.23 20.66 3.75
CA LEU A 68 8.47 20.00 4.81
C LEU A 68 7.64 18.83 4.26
N TYR A 69 7.06 19.00 3.06
CA TYR A 69 6.39 17.92 2.36
C TYR A 69 7.33 16.74 2.13
N SER A 70 8.52 17.01 1.56
CA SER A 70 9.53 15.98 1.28
C SER A 70 10.00 15.29 2.56
N LEU A 71 10.19 16.05 3.63
CA LEU A 71 10.56 15.49 4.94
C LEU A 71 9.49 14.53 5.47
N LEU A 72 8.20 14.92 5.37
CA LEU A 72 7.09 14.06 5.80
C LEU A 72 7.02 12.77 4.98
N VAL A 73 7.24 12.84 3.67
CA VAL A 73 7.29 11.66 2.80
C VAL A 73 8.46 10.76 3.20
N MET A 74 9.65 11.30 3.41
CA MET A 74 10.82 10.53 3.85
C MET A 74 10.59 9.84 5.20
N LEU A 75 10.03 10.55 6.17
CA LEU A 75 9.66 9.97 7.46
C LEU A 75 8.61 8.87 7.30
N SER A 76 7.63 9.07 6.42
CA SER A 76 6.58 8.08 6.13
C SER A 76 7.15 6.82 5.49
N ILE A 77 8.18 6.93 4.64
CA ILE A 77 8.90 5.77 4.10
C ILE A 77 9.62 5.01 5.24
N CYS A 78 10.40 5.71 6.05
CA CYS A 78 11.16 5.09 7.14
C CYS A 78 10.25 4.39 8.16
N ILE A 79 9.19 5.07 8.58
CA ILE A 79 8.18 4.51 9.49
C ILE A 79 7.43 3.38 8.80
N GLY A 80 7.10 3.53 7.51
CA GLY A 80 6.41 2.55 6.71
C GLY A 80 7.10 1.21 6.64
N VAL A 81 8.41 1.18 6.46
CA VAL A 81 9.20 -0.06 6.49
C VAL A 81 8.99 -0.81 7.81
N TYR A 82 9.04 -0.08 8.93
CA TYR A 82 8.86 -0.69 10.26
C TYR A 82 7.41 -1.17 10.47
N LEU A 83 6.42 -0.31 10.20
CA LEU A 83 5.01 -0.65 10.48
C LEU A 83 4.48 -1.75 9.56
N CYS A 84 4.87 -1.77 8.28
CA CYS A 84 4.51 -2.84 7.37
C CYS A 84 5.14 -4.17 7.78
N HIS A 85 6.42 -4.14 8.17
CA HIS A 85 7.10 -5.33 8.68
C HIS A 85 6.43 -5.89 9.93
N GLN A 86 6.15 -5.04 10.91
CA GLN A 86 5.54 -5.45 12.17
C GLN A 86 4.12 -5.99 11.94
N THR A 87 3.33 -5.31 11.10
CA THR A 87 1.96 -5.75 10.79
C THR A 87 1.96 -7.08 10.05
N ALA A 88 2.81 -7.27 9.05
CA ALA A 88 2.94 -8.53 8.31
C ALA A 88 3.34 -9.68 9.25
N LYS A 89 4.27 -9.43 10.19
CA LYS A 89 4.68 -10.38 11.22
C LYS A 89 3.53 -10.76 12.14
N ASP A 90 2.76 -9.80 12.63
CA ASP A 90 1.62 -10.03 13.52
C ASP A 90 0.49 -10.81 12.81
N MET A 91 0.32 -10.57 11.51
CA MET A 91 -0.60 -11.34 10.66
C MET A 91 -0.09 -12.75 10.36
N GLY A 92 1.22 -13.00 10.50
CA GLY A 92 1.86 -14.27 10.16
C GLY A 92 1.95 -14.53 8.66
N VAL A 93 2.05 -13.46 7.86
CA VAL A 93 2.20 -13.50 6.40
C VAL A 93 3.37 -12.63 5.97
N HIS A 94 3.92 -12.91 4.78
CA HIS A 94 5.01 -12.12 4.24
C HIS A 94 4.53 -10.78 3.68
N ASP A 95 3.44 -10.83 2.95
CA ASP A 95 2.73 -9.69 2.36
C ASP A 95 1.23 -9.98 2.33
N HIS A 96 0.42 -8.97 2.55
CA HIS A 96 -1.03 -9.07 2.51
C HIS A 96 -1.65 -7.81 1.91
N GLY A 97 -2.53 -7.97 0.96
CA GLY A 97 -3.19 -6.86 0.25
C GLY A 97 -3.99 -5.89 1.13
N SER A 98 -4.11 -6.14 2.45
CA SER A 98 -4.67 -5.18 3.39
C SER A 98 -3.64 -4.19 3.95
N ILE A 99 -2.34 -4.42 3.72
CA ILE A 99 -1.28 -3.46 4.01
C ILE A 99 -1.18 -2.55 2.80
N VAL A 100 -1.54 -1.29 2.95
CA VAL A 100 -1.67 -0.29 1.87
C VAL A 100 -0.93 1.01 2.19
N TRP A 101 -0.01 0.99 3.15
CA TRP A 101 0.78 2.18 3.49
C TRP A 101 1.74 2.58 2.38
N ASP A 102 2.25 1.63 1.62
CA ASP A 102 3.05 1.83 0.42
C ASP A 102 2.28 2.60 -0.65
N GLU A 103 0.99 2.28 -0.87
CA GLU A 103 0.13 3.05 -1.78
C GLU A 103 -0.08 4.50 -1.31
N PHE A 104 -0.17 4.74 0.00
CA PHE A 104 -0.24 6.10 0.54
C PHE A 104 1.00 6.89 0.19
N VAL A 105 2.18 6.34 0.51
CA VAL A 105 3.46 6.99 0.24
C VAL A 105 3.70 7.14 -1.27
N GLY A 106 3.42 6.11 -2.06
CA GLY A 106 3.53 6.14 -3.51
C GLY A 106 2.65 7.20 -4.16
N MET A 107 1.40 7.36 -3.70
CA MET A 107 0.51 8.44 -4.13
C MET A 107 1.06 9.82 -3.76
N TRP A 108 1.57 10.00 -2.54
CA TRP A 108 2.14 11.27 -2.11
C TRP A 108 3.38 11.65 -2.93
N ILE A 109 4.22 10.68 -3.29
CA ILE A 109 5.36 10.91 -4.19
C ILE A 109 4.87 11.29 -5.59
N THR A 110 3.89 10.58 -6.13
CA THR A 110 3.33 10.82 -7.46
C THR A 110 2.71 12.20 -7.57
N LEU A 111 2.01 12.66 -6.54
CA LEU A 111 1.30 13.92 -6.52
C LEU A 111 2.14 15.10 -6.00
N MET A 112 3.40 14.88 -5.61
CA MET A 112 4.27 15.90 -4.98
C MET A 112 4.41 17.20 -5.80
N ALA A 113 4.48 17.08 -7.13
CA ALA A 113 4.66 18.21 -8.04
C ALA A 113 3.33 18.69 -8.67
N ILE A 114 2.18 18.11 -8.27
CA ILE A 114 0.89 18.44 -8.86
C ILE A 114 0.23 19.54 -8.02
N PRO A 115 -0.16 20.69 -8.63
CA PRO A 115 -0.90 21.73 -7.93
C PRO A 115 -2.28 21.21 -7.47
N ALA A 116 -2.66 21.57 -6.24
CA ALA A 116 -3.89 21.10 -5.60
C ALA A 116 -5.19 21.57 -6.30
N ASP A 117 -5.11 22.65 -7.06
CA ASP A 117 -6.22 23.20 -7.85
C ASP A 117 -6.44 22.46 -9.18
N LYS A 118 -5.52 21.61 -9.59
CA LYS A 118 -5.52 20.89 -10.86
C LYS A 118 -6.02 19.44 -10.70
N TRP A 119 -7.28 19.26 -10.33
CA TRP A 119 -7.86 17.94 -10.07
C TRP A 119 -7.73 16.95 -11.25
N GLN A 120 -7.68 17.44 -12.49
CA GLN A 120 -7.46 16.62 -13.69
C GLN A 120 -6.09 15.93 -13.65
N TRP A 121 -5.07 16.63 -13.19
CA TRP A 121 -3.73 16.07 -13.02
C TRP A 121 -3.65 15.12 -11.83
N VAL A 122 -4.43 15.39 -10.78
CA VAL A 122 -4.57 14.46 -9.66
C VAL A 122 -5.19 13.14 -10.12
N ALA A 123 -6.26 13.22 -10.92
CA ALA A 123 -6.89 12.04 -11.51
C ALA A 123 -5.93 11.29 -12.45
N ALA A 124 -5.20 12.01 -13.31
CA ALA A 124 -4.19 11.42 -14.18
C ALA A 124 -3.07 10.75 -13.38
N GLY A 125 -2.56 11.40 -12.35
CA GLY A 125 -1.53 10.85 -11.44
C GLY A 125 -2.00 9.58 -10.75
N PHE A 126 -3.25 9.56 -10.26
CA PHE A 126 -3.87 8.37 -9.69
C PHE A 126 -3.92 7.20 -10.69
N VAL A 127 -4.39 7.45 -11.91
CA VAL A 127 -4.48 6.41 -12.95
C VAL A 127 -3.08 5.88 -13.29
N VAL A 128 -2.11 6.76 -13.52
CA VAL A 128 -0.73 6.37 -13.85
C VAL A 128 -0.13 5.56 -12.70
N PHE A 129 -0.27 6.03 -11.46
CA PHE A 129 0.22 5.31 -10.28
C PHE A 129 -0.37 3.91 -10.21
N ARG A 130 -1.70 3.77 -10.35
CA ARG A 130 -2.36 2.46 -10.30
C ARG A 130 -1.96 1.55 -11.46
N CYS A 131 -1.76 2.09 -12.66
CA CYS A 131 -1.26 1.30 -13.78
C CYS A 131 0.14 0.75 -13.49
N LEU A 132 1.06 1.57 -12.97
CA LEU A 132 2.43 1.16 -12.65
C LEU A 132 2.46 0.14 -11.51
N ASP A 133 1.65 0.34 -10.48
CA ASP A 133 1.54 -0.54 -9.33
C ASP A 133 0.97 -1.92 -9.70
N ILE A 134 -0.05 -1.97 -10.53
CA ILE A 134 -0.63 -3.24 -11.00
C ILE A 134 0.30 -3.95 -12.00
N TRP A 135 0.91 -3.20 -12.92
CA TRP A 135 1.75 -3.78 -13.98
C TRP A 135 3.14 -4.15 -13.50
N LYS A 136 3.62 -3.45 -12.47
CA LYS A 136 4.97 -3.65 -11.88
C LYS A 136 6.04 -3.81 -12.97
N PRO A 137 6.34 -2.74 -13.75
CA PRO A 137 7.35 -2.81 -14.78
C PRO A 137 8.72 -3.12 -14.18
N TRP A 138 9.65 -3.61 -15.01
CA TRP A 138 11.04 -3.68 -14.60
C TRP A 138 11.59 -2.26 -14.32
N PRO A 139 12.30 -1.97 -13.21
CA PRO A 139 12.89 -2.90 -12.24
C PRO A 139 12.03 -3.23 -11.00
N ILE A 140 10.83 -2.65 -10.83
CA ILE A 140 9.97 -2.84 -9.64
C ILE A 140 9.71 -4.32 -9.39
N ARG A 141 9.35 -5.07 -10.44
CA ARG A 141 9.12 -6.52 -10.35
C ARG A 141 10.35 -7.31 -9.88
N TRP A 142 11.55 -6.81 -10.16
CA TRP A 142 12.78 -7.44 -9.69
C TRP A 142 12.98 -7.22 -8.19
N PHE A 143 12.72 -6.00 -7.70
CA PHE A 143 12.77 -5.68 -6.28
C PHE A 143 11.73 -6.46 -5.49
N ASP A 144 10.49 -6.50 -5.96
CA ASP A 144 9.39 -7.27 -5.37
C ASP A 144 9.76 -8.75 -5.13
N ARG A 145 10.50 -9.36 -6.04
CA ARG A 145 10.95 -10.75 -5.93
C ARG A 145 12.15 -10.98 -5.03
N ASN A 146 13.01 -9.99 -4.86
CA ASN A 146 14.32 -10.14 -4.21
C ASN A 146 14.41 -9.46 -2.85
N VAL A 147 13.57 -8.47 -2.58
CA VAL A 147 13.53 -7.75 -1.31
C VAL A 147 12.34 -8.20 -0.49
N HIS A 148 12.59 -8.62 0.74
CA HIS A 148 11.59 -9.22 1.62
C HIS A 148 11.38 -8.38 2.89
N GLY A 149 10.25 -8.60 3.57
CA GLY A 149 9.89 -7.87 4.78
C GLY A 149 9.31 -6.49 4.50
N GLY A 150 9.36 -5.60 5.49
CA GLY A 150 8.76 -4.26 5.40
C GLY A 150 9.31 -3.41 4.27
N MET A 151 10.59 -3.56 3.93
CA MET A 151 11.19 -2.86 2.80
C MET A 151 10.66 -3.40 1.47
N GLY A 152 10.46 -4.71 1.33
CA GLY A 152 9.84 -5.32 0.16
C GLY A 152 8.44 -4.78 -0.07
N ILE A 153 7.62 -4.71 0.98
CA ILE A 153 6.26 -4.16 0.93
C ILE A 153 6.26 -2.68 0.53
N MET A 154 7.23 -1.89 1.02
CA MET A 154 7.31 -0.45 0.72
C MET A 154 7.82 -0.12 -0.69
N ILE A 155 8.53 -1.05 -1.34
CA ILE A 155 9.04 -0.88 -2.72
C ILE A 155 8.04 -1.42 -3.75
N ASP A 156 7.13 -2.25 -3.30
CA ASP A 156 6.08 -2.88 -4.09
C ASP A 156 4.97 -1.92 -4.59
#